data_8110a90c9d08722927ce6057aa5696ad
#
_entry.id   8110a90c9d08722927ce6057aa5696ad
#
_cell.length_a   1.000
_cell.length_b   1.000
_cell.length_c   1.000
_cell.angle_alpha   90.00
_cell.angle_beta   90.00
_cell.angle_gamma   90.00
#
_symmetry.space_group_name_H-M   'P 1'
#
loop_
_entity.id
_entity.type
_entity.pdbx_description
1 polymer ?
#
loop_
_entity_poly.entity_id
_entity_poly.type
_entity_poly.pdbx_seq_one_letter_code
_entity_poly.pdbx_strand_id
1 'polypeptide(L)'
;MLVGPKGAGKTTIGESLARKLGITFLRVEPIYLACMQANPDLSPSDLEPIGFGAILDAVEEHANNSPVICLETTGAAGYFPEFLGRLQASYHLRLVRIVASAEECLARVRKRDQANHIPVSDERVLEINRVAATVSLPWDMEVDNSEEGSLDSSVAEVAELIRMRSESH
;
A
#
# COMPACT_ATOMS: atom_id res chain seq x y z
N MET A 1 4.38 6.47 -0.13
CA MET A 1 3.35 5.43 0.15
C MET A 1 2.45 5.27 -1.06
N LEU A 2 2.20 4.03 -1.49
CA LEU A 2 1.29 3.69 -2.57
C LEU A 2 -0.12 3.45 -2.01
N VAL A 3 -1.10 4.20 -2.47
CA VAL A 3 -2.49 4.11 -2.00
C VAL A 3 -3.41 3.83 -3.18
N GLY A 4 -4.38 2.93 -3.02
CA GLY A 4 -5.34 2.64 -4.08
C GLY A 4 -6.05 1.30 -3.91
N PRO A 5 -6.95 0.95 -4.84
CA PRO A 5 -7.80 -0.23 -4.76
C PRO A 5 -7.01 -1.55 -4.59
N LYS A 6 -7.65 -2.54 -4.00
CA LYS A 6 -7.14 -3.91 -3.95
C LYS A 6 -7.13 -4.48 -5.37
N GLY A 7 -5.98 -4.97 -5.83
CA GLY A 7 -5.79 -5.40 -7.22
C GLY A 7 -5.25 -4.33 -8.18
N ALA A 8 -5.06 -3.08 -7.73
CA ALA A 8 -4.49 -2.01 -8.59
C ALA A 8 -3.00 -2.19 -8.94
N GLY A 9 -2.31 -3.20 -8.39
CA GLY A 9 -0.91 -3.49 -8.71
C GLY A 9 0.13 -2.84 -7.80
N LYS A 10 -0.28 -2.23 -6.68
CA LYS A 10 0.62 -1.56 -5.71
C LYS A 10 1.79 -2.44 -5.27
N THR A 11 1.53 -3.70 -4.91
CA THR A 11 2.56 -4.65 -4.47
C THR A 11 3.59 -4.88 -5.57
N THR A 12 3.15 -5.11 -6.80
CA THR A 12 4.04 -5.35 -7.95
C THR A 12 4.88 -4.12 -8.26
N ILE A 13 4.29 -2.92 -8.20
CA ILE A 13 5.00 -1.65 -8.35
C ILE A 13 6.03 -1.50 -7.23
N GLY A 14 5.66 -1.71 -5.96
CA GLY A 14 6.55 -1.59 -4.80
C GLY A 14 7.75 -2.54 -4.86
N GLU A 15 7.53 -3.81 -5.21
CA GLU A 15 8.59 -4.79 -5.41
C GLU A 15 9.52 -4.42 -6.57
N SER A 16 8.98 -3.88 -7.65
CA SER A 16 9.77 -3.43 -8.80
C SER A 16 10.60 -2.19 -8.48
N LEU A 17 10.06 -1.25 -7.70
CA LEU A 17 10.80 -0.10 -7.18
C LEU A 17 11.94 -0.53 -6.26
N ALA A 18 11.70 -1.50 -5.36
CA ALA A 18 12.74 -2.02 -4.48
C ALA A 18 13.91 -2.62 -5.29
N ARG A 19 13.62 -3.44 -6.30
CA ARG A 19 14.65 -4.02 -7.19
C ARG A 19 15.39 -2.95 -8.00
N LYS A 20 14.68 -1.95 -8.51
CA LYS A 20 15.23 -0.94 -9.42
C LYS A 20 16.04 0.13 -8.71
N LEU A 21 15.66 0.50 -7.50
CA LEU A 21 16.23 1.63 -6.76
C LEU A 21 17.01 1.21 -5.51
N GLY A 22 16.96 -0.06 -5.10
CA GLY A 22 17.58 -0.53 -3.86
C GLY A 22 16.91 0.01 -2.59
N ILE A 23 15.65 0.43 -2.66
CA ILE A 23 14.87 0.89 -1.51
C ILE A 23 14.18 -0.26 -0.78
N THR A 24 13.77 -0.04 0.45
CA THR A 24 12.96 -1.03 1.19
C THR A 24 11.50 -0.94 0.73
N PHE A 25 10.92 -2.07 0.31
CA PHE A 25 9.48 -2.21 0.15
C PHE A 25 8.91 -3.03 1.30
N LEU A 26 8.11 -2.37 2.15
CA LEU A 26 7.46 -3.01 3.29
C LEU A 26 6.07 -3.49 2.89
N ARG A 27 5.88 -4.80 2.81
CA ARG A 27 4.59 -5.42 2.57
C ARG A 27 3.75 -5.42 3.84
N VAL A 28 2.66 -4.66 3.85
CA VAL A 28 1.82 -4.49 5.05
C VAL A 28 0.84 -5.65 5.27
N GLU A 29 0.38 -6.30 4.18
CA GLU A 29 -0.63 -7.35 4.29
C GLU A 29 -0.15 -8.57 5.10
N PRO A 30 1.09 -9.09 4.97
CA PRO A 30 1.61 -10.16 5.82
C PRO A 30 1.69 -9.78 7.30
N ILE A 31 2.07 -8.53 7.62
CA ILE A 31 2.13 -8.05 9.01
C ILE A 31 0.73 -8.05 9.62
N TYR A 32 -0.24 -7.48 8.90
CA TYR A 32 -1.62 -7.44 9.35
C TYR A 32 -2.21 -8.85 9.51
N LEU A 33 -1.92 -9.77 8.58
CA LEU A 33 -2.36 -11.17 8.65
C LEU A 33 -1.81 -11.88 9.90
N ALA A 34 -0.54 -11.64 10.25
CA ALA A 34 0.04 -12.19 11.48
C ALA A 34 -0.68 -11.65 12.74
N CYS A 35 -1.06 -10.38 12.76
CA CYS A 35 -1.87 -9.80 13.84
C CYS A 35 -3.25 -10.45 13.93
N MET A 36 -3.92 -10.70 12.79
CA MET A 36 -5.20 -11.43 12.76
C MET A 36 -5.09 -12.82 13.34
N GLN A 37 -4.04 -13.56 12.95
CA GLN A 37 -3.83 -14.94 13.42
C GLN A 37 -3.51 -15.01 14.92
N ALA A 38 -2.81 -14.00 15.44
CA ALA A 38 -2.50 -13.91 16.87
C ALA A 38 -3.71 -13.46 17.72
N ASN A 39 -4.74 -12.87 17.11
CA ASN A 39 -5.91 -12.30 17.78
C ASN A 39 -7.22 -12.73 17.11
N PRO A 40 -7.52 -14.05 17.05
CA PRO A 40 -8.64 -14.57 16.25
C PRO A 40 -10.03 -14.12 16.74
N ASP A 41 -10.14 -13.74 18.01
CA ASP A 41 -11.41 -13.37 18.67
C ASP A 41 -11.72 -11.88 18.59
N LEU A 42 -10.80 -11.06 18.07
CA LEU A 42 -11.02 -9.62 17.95
C LEU A 42 -11.92 -9.27 16.76
N SER A 43 -12.76 -8.26 16.96
CA SER A 43 -13.48 -7.67 15.84
C SER A 43 -12.53 -6.97 14.87
N PRO A 44 -12.92 -6.79 13.60
CA PRO A 44 -12.10 -6.03 12.65
C PRO A 44 -11.73 -4.63 13.12
N SER A 45 -12.65 -3.92 13.80
CA SER A 45 -12.40 -2.58 14.35
C SER A 45 -11.40 -2.56 15.49
N ASP A 46 -11.40 -3.60 16.34
CA ASP A 46 -10.46 -3.70 17.47
C ASP A 46 -9.07 -4.16 16.99
N LEU A 47 -9.03 -4.89 15.87
CA LEU A 47 -7.80 -5.37 15.27
C LEU A 47 -7.05 -4.26 14.50
N GLU A 48 -7.76 -3.28 13.92
CA GLU A 48 -7.14 -2.22 13.12
C GLU A 48 -6.02 -1.47 13.87
N PRO A 49 -6.21 -0.95 15.11
CA PRO A 49 -5.14 -0.29 15.85
C PRO A 49 -3.91 -1.17 16.09
N ILE A 50 -4.12 -2.47 16.35
CA ILE A 50 -3.04 -3.44 16.56
C ILE A 50 -2.26 -3.68 15.28
N GLY A 51 -2.96 -3.95 14.18
CA GLY A 51 -2.34 -4.21 12.89
C GLY A 51 -1.57 -2.99 12.34
N PHE A 52 -2.16 -1.81 12.43
CA PHE A 52 -1.47 -0.58 12.03
C PHE A 52 -0.34 -0.20 12.98
N GLY A 53 -0.45 -0.50 14.29
CA GLY A 53 0.64 -0.37 15.24
C GLY A 53 1.84 -1.22 14.83
N ALA A 54 1.63 -2.50 14.55
CA ALA A 54 2.70 -3.41 14.10
C ALA A 54 3.35 -2.96 12.78
N ILE A 55 2.57 -2.35 11.87
CA ILE A 55 3.13 -1.78 10.64
C ILE A 55 4.02 -0.56 10.97
N LEU A 56 3.62 0.31 11.91
CA LEU A 56 4.44 1.45 12.33
C LEU A 56 5.76 0.99 12.97
N ASP A 57 5.72 -0.02 13.83
CA ASP A 57 6.90 -0.61 14.45
C ASP A 57 7.87 -1.15 13.38
N ALA A 58 7.34 -1.83 12.36
CA ALA A 58 8.14 -2.32 11.25
C ALA A 58 8.73 -1.17 10.40
N VAL A 59 7.99 -0.09 10.19
CA VAL A 59 8.52 1.11 9.52
C VAL A 59 9.68 1.70 10.32
N GLU A 60 9.55 1.84 11.64
CA GLU A 60 10.58 2.38 12.52
C GLU A 60 11.85 1.50 12.50
N GLU A 61 11.69 0.18 12.57
CA GLU A 61 12.80 -0.76 12.48
C GLU A 61 13.58 -0.60 11.17
N HIS A 62 12.87 -0.53 10.05
CA HIS A 62 13.50 -0.39 8.72
C HIS A 62 14.09 1.00 8.49
N ALA A 63 13.53 2.05 9.09
CA ALA A 63 14.01 3.42 8.93
C ALA A 63 15.44 3.62 9.44
N ASN A 64 15.89 2.80 10.40
CA ASN A 64 17.26 2.82 10.90
C ASN A 64 18.30 2.38 9.85
N ASN A 65 17.89 1.61 8.84
CA ASN A 65 18.78 0.98 7.86
C ASN A 65 18.46 1.36 6.42
N SER A 66 17.38 2.09 6.18
CA SER A 66 16.93 2.44 4.83
C SER A 66 16.48 3.91 4.75
N PRO A 67 17.09 4.73 3.88
CA PRO A 67 16.71 6.13 3.73
C PRO A 67 15.35 6.31 3.07
N VAL A 68 14.86 5.30 2.36
CA VAL A 68 13.57 5.32 1.67
C VAL A 68 12.84 4.00 1.90
N ILE A 69 11.64 4.11 2.44
CA ILE A 69 10.72 2.98 2.62
C ILE A 69 9.48 3.23 1.76
N CYS A 70 9.18 2.29 0.89
CA CYS A 70 7.92 2.22 0.17
C CYS A 70 6.98 1.29 0.90
N LEU A 71 5.77 1.73 1.20
CA LEU A 71 4.70 0.88 1.73
C LEU A 71 3.41 1.10 0.97
N GLU A 72 2.48 0.17 1.12
CA GLU A 72 1.22 0.18 0.39
C GLU A 72 0.00 0.11 1.31
N THR A 73 -1.13 0.68 0.88
CA THR A 73 -2.42 0.53 1.56
C THR A 73 -3.57 0.73 0.58
N THR A 74 -4.76 0.28 0.95
CA THR A 74 -5.99 0.67 0.25
C THR A 74 -6.49 2.04 0.69
N GLY A 75 -6.13 2.48 1.90
CA GLY A 75 -6.69 3.66 2.55
C GLY A 75 -8.14 3.48 3.04
N ALA A 76 -8.72 2.28 2.92
CA ALA A 76 -10.13 2.03 3.19
C ALA A 76 -10.43 1.64 4.66
N ALA A 77 -9.42 1.39 5.47
CA ALA A 77 -9.59 1.07 6.88
C ALA A 77 -10.02 2.29 7.70
N GLY A 78 -10.84 2.08 8.73
CA GLY A 78 -11.29 3.17 9.61
C GLY A 78 -10.15 3.85 10.36
N TYR A 79 -9.12 3.10 10.73
CA TYR A 79 -7.93 3.59 11.44
C TYR A 79 -6.90 4.28 10.52
N PHE A 80 -7.10 4.26 9.20
CA PHE A 80 -6.14 4.80 8.24
C PHE A 80 -5.79 6.29 8.46
N PRO A 81 -6.73 7.20 8.78
CA PRO A 81 -6.40 8.61 9.04
C PRO A 81 -5.43 8.79 10.20
N GLU A 82 -5.59 8.04 11.30
CA GLU A 82 -4.68 8.09 12.45
C GLU A 82 -3.30 7.54 12.11
N PHE A 83 -3.26 6.40 11.42
CA PHE A 83 -2.02 5.82 10.90
C PHE A 83 -1.25 6.79 10.00
N LEU A 84 -1.95 7.44 9.06
CA LEU A 84 -1.36 8.45 8.17
C LEU A 84 -0.80 9.63 8.97
N GLY A 85 -1.55 10.14 9.94
CA GLY A 85 -1.13 11.25 10.81
C GLY A 85 0.14 10.92 11.59
N ARG A 86 0.27 9.71 12.12
CA ARG A 86 1.48 9.25 12.83
C ARG A 86 2.69 9.15 11.90
N LEU A 87 2.50 8.65 10.69
CA LEU A 87 3.59 8.63 9.69
C LEU A 87 4.02 10.04 9.30
N GLN A 88 3.07 10.95 9.07
CA GLN A 88 3.37 12.34 8.72
C GLN A 88 4.08 13.12 9.83
N ALA A 89 3.81 12.79 11.09
CA ALA A 89 4.49 13.39 12.23
C ALA A 89 5.98 12.99 12.35
N SER A 90 6.34 11.78 11.87
CA SER A 90 7.68 11.22 12.04
C SER A 90 8.51 11.19 10.75
N TYR A 91 7.86 11.20 9.59
CA TYR A 91 8.51 10.99 8.29
C TYR A 91 8.01 11.98 7.25
N HIS A 92 8.86 12.27 6.28
CA HIS A 92 8.42 12.99 5.10
C HIS A 92 7.76 12.02 4.12
N LEU A 93 6.45 12.11 3.96
CA LEU A 93 5.69 11.24 3.08
C LEU A 93 5.59 11.78 1.65
N ARG A 94 5.63 10.86 0.71
CA ARG A 94 5.11 11.02 -0.65
C ARG A 94 3.92 10.11 -0.83
N LEU A 95 2.81 10.66 -1.31
CA LEU A 95 1.55 9.97 -1.48
C LEU A 95 1.27 9.75 -2.97
N VAL A 96 1.36 8.50 -3.40
CA VAL A 96 1.12 8.12 -4.78
C VAL A 96 -0.18 7.35 -4.86
N ARG A 97 -1.14 7.89 -5.61
CA ARG A 97 -2.38 7.20 -5.91
C ARG A 97 -2.17 6.24 -7.06
N ILE A 98 -2.48 4.96 -6.84
CA ILE A 98 -2.49 3.97 -7.91
C ILE A 98 -3.95 3.65 -8.24
N VAL A 99 -4.33 3.89 -9.49
CA VAL A 99 -5.68 3.58 -9.97
C VAL A 99 -5.64 2.45 -10.99
N ALA A 100 -6.72 1.70 -11.06
CA ALA A 100 -7.00 0.73 -12.10
C ALA A 100 -8.52 0.52 -12.17
N SER A 101 -9.02 0.04 -13.30
CA SER A 101 -10.45 -0.25 -13.46
C SER A 101 -10.92 -1.28 -12.45
N ALA A 102 -12.19 -1.20 -12.04
CA ALA A 102 -12.76 -2.14 -11.06
C ALA A 102 -12.72 -3.60 -11.58
N GLU A 103 -12.94 -3.76 -12.88
CA GLU A 103 -12.89 -5.07 -13.55
C GLU A 103 -11.49 -5.66 -13.50
N GLU A 104 -10.47 -4.88 -13.87
CA GLU A 104 -9.08 -5.29 -13.84
C GLU A 104 -8.62 -5.62 -12.41
N CYS A 105 -8.98 -4.78 -11.44
CA CYS A 105 -8.69 -5.02 -10.03
C CYS A 105 -9.24 -6.38 -9.56
N LEU A 106 -10.50 -6.67 -9.87
CA LEU A 106 -11.13 -7.93 -9.48
C LEU A 106 -10.50 -9.13 -10.19
N ALA A 107 -10.23 -9.02 -11.50
CA ALA A 107 -9.58 -10.06 -12.28
C ALA A 107 -8.18 -10.40 -11.72
N ARG A 108 -7.39 -9.40 -11.34
CA ARG A 108 -6.05 -9.58 -10.75
C ARG A 108 -6.14 -10.23 -9.36
N VAL A 109 -7.11 -9.82 -8.53
CA VAL A 109 -7.31 -10.44 -7.20
C VAL A 109 -7.65 -11.93 -7.31
N ARG A 110 -8.49 -12.31 -8.27
CA ARG A 110 -8.86 -13.71 -8.51
C ARG A 110 -7.70 -14.59 -8.99
N LYS A 111 -6.76 -14.01 -9.74
CA LYS A 111 -5.62 -14.75 -10.32
C LYS A 111 -4.42 -14.90 -9.38
N ARG A 112 -4.34 -14.09 -8.30
CA ARG A 112 -3.17 -14.09 -7.41
C ARG A 112 -3.14 -15.31 -6.48
N ASP A 113 -1.94 -15.69 -6.03
CA ASP A 113 -1.76 -16.65 -4.95
C ASP A 113 -2.34 -16.09 -3.64
N GLN A 114 -3.15 -16.91 -2.97
CA GLN A 114 -3.82 -16.52 -1.71
C GLN A 114 -2.94 -16.71 -0.47
N ALA A 115 -1.81 -17.43 -0.55
CA ALA A 115 -1.01 -17.83 0.61
C ALA A 115 -0.49 -16.65 1.46
N ASN A 116 -0.23 -15.51 0.82
CA ASN A 116 0.34 -14.32 1.47
C ASN A 116 -0.61 -13.11 1.45
N HIS A 117 -1.91 -13.38 1.32
CA HIS A 117 -2.93 -12.35 1.24
C HIS A 117 -4.07 -12.64 2.23
N ILE A 118 -4.70 -11.58 2.73
CA ILE A 118 -5.91 -11.70 3.54
C ILE A 118 -7.02 -12.25 2.65
N PRO A 119 -7.61 -13.43 2.99
CA PRO A 119 -8.72 -14.00 2.23
C PRO A 119 -9.91 -13.05 2.24
N VAL A 120 -10.43 -12.72 1.06
CA VAL A 120 -11.62 -11.86 0.91
C VAL A 120 -12.49 -12.37 -0.22
N SER A 121 -13.81 -12.29 -0.04
CA SER A 121 -14.75 -12.56 -1.13
C SER A 121 -14.74 -11.45 -2.18
N ASP A 122 -15.26 -11.74 -3.37
CA ASP A 122 -15.37 -10.74 -4.45
C ASP A 122 -16.21 -9.52 -4.01
N GLU A 123 -17.30 -9.75 -3.27
CA GLU A 123 -18.16 -8.68 -2.75
C GLU A 123 -17.36 -7.78 -1.80
N ARG A 124 -16.53 -8.38 -0.95
CA ARG A 124 -15.69 -7.62 -0.02
C ARG A 124 -14.59 -6.85 -0.75
N VAL A 125 -14.01 -7.41 -1.82
CA VAL A 125 -13.07 -6.68 -2.69
C VAL A 125 -13.75 -5.45 -3.29
N LEU A 126 -14.95 -5.61 -3.85
CA LEU A 126 -15.72 -4.51 -4.46
C LEU A 126 -16.06 -3.42 -3.42
N GLU A 127 -16.44 -3.82 -2.22
CA GLU A 127 -16.72 -2.88 -1.12
C GLU A 127 -15.47 -2.10 -0.71
N ILE A 128 -14.35 -2.78 -0.45
CA ILE A 128 -13.07 -2.13 -0.12
C ILE A 128 -12.66 -1.16 -1.23
N ASN A 129 -12.78 -1.57 -2.49
CA ASN A 129 -12.38 -0.77 -3.63
C ASN A 129 -13.30 0.45 -3.82
N ARG A 130 -14.58 0.32 -3.51
CA ARG A 130 -15.51 1.47 -3.51
C ARG A 130 -15.10 2.51 -2.47
N VAL A 131 -14.73 2.07 -1.25
CA VAL A 131 -14.23 2.98 -0.21
C VAL A 131 -12.88 3.57 -0.63
N ALA A 132 -11.94 2.76 -1.12
CA ALA A 132 -10.63 3.22 -1.58
C ALA A 132 -10.73 4.29 -2.67
N ALA A 133 -11.72 4.20 -3.55
CA ALA A 133 -11.96 5.19 -4.60
C ALA A 133 -12.38 6.56 -4.06
N THR A 134 -12.98 6.62 -2.87
CA THR A 134 -13.39 7.88 -2.21
C THR A 134 -12.30 8.54 -1.39
N VAL A 135 -11.16 7.85 -1.18
CA VAL A 135 -10.03 8.43 -0.44
C VAL A 135 -9.48 9.63 -1.19
N SER A 136 -9.49 10.78 -0.53
CA SER A 136 -8.97 12.03 -1.06
C SER A 136 -7.84 12.54 -0.16
N LEU A 137 -6.64 12.63 -0.71
CA LEU A 137 -5.41 13.07 -0.04
C LEU A 137 -4.68 14.08 -0.93
N PRO A 138 -3.74 14.86 -0.38
CA PRO A 138 -2.87 15.72 -1.20
C PRO A 138 -1.86 14.85 -1.97
N TRP A 139 -2.31 14.29 -3.08
CA TRP A 139 -1.51 13.38 -3.89
C TRP A 139 -0.32 14.10 -4.51
N ASP A 140 0.88 13.54 -4.34
CA ASP A 140 2.08 13.98 -5.07
C ASP A 140 2.05 13.48 -6.52
N MET A 141 1.38 12.35 -6.77
CA MET A 141 1.26 11.74 -8.10
C MET A 141 0.04 10.80 -8.15
N GLU A 142 -0.56 10.70 -9.33
CA GLU A 142 -1.54 9.66 -9.66
C GLU A 142 -1.02 8.85 -10.85
N VAL A 143 -1.10 7.53 -10.75
CA VAL A 143 -0.61 6.59 -11.77
C VAL A 143 -1.75 5.65 -12.15
N ASP A 144 -2.09 5.60 -13.42
CA ASP A 144 -3.06 4.65 -13.97
C ASP A 144 -2.35 3.36 -14.39
N ASN A 145 -2.74 2.27 -13.76
CA ASN A 145 -2.24 0.92 -14.00
C ASN A 145 -3.33 0.00 -14.55
N SER A 146 -4.29 0.55 -15.31
CA SER A 146 -5.42 -0.18 -15.89
C SER A 146 -5.00 -1.04 -17.08
N GLU A 147 -4.06 -0.59 -17.90
CA GLU A 147 -3.68 -1.25 -19.15
C GLU A 147 -2.67 -2.37 -18.93
N GLU A 148 -2.78 -3.42 -19.74
CA GLU A 148 -1.78 -4.48 -19.79
C GLU A 148 -0.45 -3.89 -20.33
N GLY A 149 0.64 -4.08 -19.58
CA GLY A 149 1.96 -3.49 -19.92
C GLY A 149 2.24 -2.11 -19.32
N SER A 150 1.28 -1.48 -18.61
CA SER A 150 1.49 -0.21 -17.93
C SER A 150 2.45 -0.27 -16.73
N LEU A 151 2.80 -1.46 -16.26
CA LEU A 151 3.64 -1.65 -15.07
C LEU A 151 5.00 -0.94 -15.18
N ASP A 152 5.70 -1.10 -16.30
CA ASP A 152 7.04 -0.50 -16.49
C ASP A 152 6.95 1.02 -16.52
N SER A 153 5.92 1.60 -17.13
CA SER A 153 5.64 3.04 -17.13
C SER A 153 5.32 3.52 -15.71
N SER A 154 4.41 2.85 -15.02
CA SER A 154 4.05 3.14 -13.63
C SER A 154 5.25 3.13 -12.70
N VAL A 155 6.11 2.11 -12.82
CA VAL A 155 7.35 2.01 -12.03
C VAL A 155 8.32 3.13 -12.38
N ALA A 156 8.43 3.51 -13.66
CA ALA A 156 9.32 4.59 -14.08
C ALA A 156 8.88 5.95 -13.52
N GLU A 157 7.58 6.26 -13.58
CA GLU A 157 7.01 7.50 -13.04
C GLU A 157 7.23 7.64 -11.54
N VAL A 158 6.92 6.58 -10.77
CA VAL A 158 7.13 6.59 -9.31
C VAL A 158 8.62 6.64 -8.96
N ALA A 159 9.48 5.96 -9.73
CA ALA A 159 10.92 6.01 -9.52
C ALA A 159 11.48 7.42 -9.72
N GLU A 160 10.96 8.17 -10.69
CA GLU A 160 11.35 9.56 -10.93
C GLU A 160 10.96 10.46 -9.76
N LEU A 161 9.72 10.34 -9.26
CA LEU A 161 9.27 11.06 -8.07
C LEU A 161 10.18 10.82 -6.85
N ILE A 162 10.70 9.59 -6.68
CA ILE A 162 11.63 9.25 -5.60
C ILE A 162 12.99 9.94 -5.81
N ARG A 163 13.52 9.94 -7.04
CA ARG A 163 14.85 10.52 -7.37
C ARG A 163 14.89 12.03 -7.26
N MET A 164 13.86 12.74 -7.70
CA MET A 164 13.78 14.21 -7.67
C MET A 164 14.07 14.81 -6.28
N ARG A 165 13.96 14.01 -5.24
CA ARG A 165 14.26 14.44 -3.86
C ARG A 165 15.72 14.23 -3.46
N SER A 166 16.41 13.26 -4.04
CA SER A 166 17.82 12.98 -3.70
C SER A 166 18.76 14.13 -4.12
N GLU A 167 18.29 15.01 -5.01
CA GLU A 167 19.07 16.14 -5.55
C GLU A 167 18.84 17.45 -4.79
N SER A 168 17.88 17.48 -3.82
CA SER A 168 17.50 18.72 -3.11
C SER A 168 18.09 18.80 -1.69
N HIS A 169 19.08 17.99 -1.37
CA HIS A 169 19.87 17.99 -0.14
C HIS A 169 21.35 17.93 -0.48
#